data_baa95685d35ee7dcebc32ec48626a323
#
_entry.id   baa95685d35ee7dcebc32ec48626a323
#
_cell.length_a   1.000
_cell.length_b   1.000
_cell.length_c   1.000
_cell.angle_alpha   90.00
_cell.angle_beta   90.00
_cell.angle_gamma   90.00
#
_symmetry.space_group_name_H-M   'P 1'
#
loop_
_entity.id
_entity.type
_entity.pdbx_description
1 polymer ?
#
loop_
_entity_poly.entity_id
_entity_poly.type
_entity_poly.pdbx_seq_one_letter_code
_entity_poly.pdbx_strand_id
1 'polypeptide(L)'
;MAFEHEYPDEGLAMTYGPAGLPTIAGTLRAFLHTPTSANLAAAVTNETGSGALVFGTTPTLTTPVINTVASVGGAWTAAATWTLPAHTLGGTVSGGGNQLNNVIIGTVTPLAGSFTTISASVRAAFGGAVSGSRVAAVPGNITGATTAYAIDANGTVQSDVTNLVFIYNSNPSTQAAAFTITTIAHYAAQQGTIGASSAVTSQYGFWAASSLVGATNNQGFRGSIPSGAGNYNCYMVGTAPNYFAGDMQFDKTVTAAGTTTPQTINKNAGAVNFAAADASKVVTDSRVTANSIIVATVATNDATMKSVQAVAAAGSFTLYANAAATAETRVNFLVIN
;
A
#
# COMPACT_ATOMS: atom_id res chain seq x y z
N MET A 1 99.70 8.61 30.62
CA MET A 1 98.67 9.37 31.39
C MET A 1 97.33 9.00 30.80
N ALA A 2 96.58 8.21 31.50
CA ALA A 2 95.19 7.89 31.11
C ALA A 2 94.28 8.97 31.72
N PHE A 3 93.54 9.64 30.95
CA PHE A 3 92.47 10.51 31.44
C PHE A 3 91.24 9.64 31.50
N GLU A 4 90.85 9.24 32.70
CA GLU A 4 89.49 8.78 32.94
C GLU A 4 88.56 9.99 32.92
N HIS A 5 87.63 10.03 31.98
CA HIS A 5 86.49 10.95 31.98
C HIS A 5 85.29 10.09 32.36
N GLU A 6 84.94 10.16 33.62
CA GLU A 6 83.70 9.58 34.15
C GLU A 6 82.53 10.48 33.63
N TYR A 7 81.71 9.97 32.72
CA TYR A 7 80.46 10.51 32.40
C TYR A 7 79.40 9.86 33.30
N PRO A 8 78.52 10.63 33.93
CA PRO A 8 77.44 10.02 34.75
C PRO A 8 76.49 9.21 33.90
N ASP A 9 76.26 8.10 34.38
CA ASP A 9 75.36 7.01 34.07
C ASP A 9 74.08 7.36 33.33
N GLU A 10 74.06 7.20 32.04
CA GLU A 10 72.83 7.10 31.25
C GLU A 10 72.89 5.87 30.32
N GLY A 11 72.94 4.68 30.89
CA GLY A 11 72.43 3.44 30.29
C GLY A 11 72.91 3.02 28.89
N LEU A 12 74.00 3.58 28.33
CA LEU A 12 74.60 3.08 27.11
C LEU A 12 75.74 2.16 27.48
N ALA A 13 75.52 0.88 27.33
CA ALA A 13 76.66 -0.12 27.43
C ALA A 13 77.60 0.16 26.24
N MET A 14 78.71 0.84 26.53
CA MET A 14 79.77 1.08 25.55
C MET A 14 80.74 -0.06 25.60
N THR A 15 80.89 -0.88 24.57
CA THR A 15 81.95 -1.81 24.39
C THR A 15 83.15 -1.11 23.77
N TYR A 16 84.34 -1.16 24.42
CA TYR A 16 85.59 -0.54 23.96
C TYR A 16 86.27 -1.50 22.97
N GLY A 17 86.60 -1.03 21.80
CA GLY A 17 87.43 -1.73 20.83
C GLY A 17 88.92 -1.72 21.26
N PRO A 18 89.83 -2.40 20.53
CA PRO A 18 91.24 -2.56 20.88
C PRO A 18 92.07 -1.29 21.08
N ALA A 19 91.50 -0.09 20.71
CA ALA A 19 92.13 1.20 20.88
C ALA A 19 91.48 2.04 21.99
N GLY A 20 90.66 1.50 22.87
CA GLY A 20 90.06 2.19 24.03
C GLY A 20 88.95 3.19 23.70
N LEU A 21 88.44 3.20 22.48
CA LEU A 21 87.32 4.03 22.09
C LEU A 21 86.00 3.23 22.12
N PRO A 22 84.91 3.81 22.58
CA PRO A 22 83.64 3.09 22.61
C PRO A 22 83.23 2.66 21.21
N THR A 23 82.91 1.43 21.02
CA THR A 23 82.37 0.89 19.79
C THR A 23 80.87 1.03 19.80
N ILE A 24 80.41 2.04 19.08
CA ILE A 24 78.98 2.20 18.78
C ILE A 24 78.63 1.19 17.66
N ALA A 25 77.54 0.45 17.78
CA ALA A 25 77.05 -0.48 16.75
C ALA A 25 77.05 0.18 15.39
N GLY A 26 77.53 -0.48 14.34
CA GLY A 26 77.69 0.08 13.01
C GLY A 26 76.48 0.77 12.44
N THR A 27 75.30 0.25 12.72
CA THR A 27 74.02 0.80 12.30
C THR A 27 73.67 2.08 13.03
N LEU A 28 73.93 2.18 14.35
CA LEU A 28 73.70 3.38 15.13
C LEU A 28 74.74 4.47 14.73
N ARG A 29 75.99 4.06 14.43
CA ARG A 29 77.02 4.98 13.91
C ARG A 29 76.61 5.55 12.53
N ALA A 30 76.06 4.76 11.63
CA ALA A 30 75.57 5.21 10.34
C ALA A 30 74.44 6.24 10.49
N PHE A 31 73.51 6.01 11.45
CA PHE A 31 72.47 6.97 11.74
C PHE A 31 72.99 8.29 12.34
N LEU A 32 73.92 8.21 13.30
CA LEU A 32 74.49 9.41 13.91
C LEU A 32 75.38 10.24 12.93
N HIS A 33 76.00 9.58 11.96
CA HIS A 33 76.80 10.25 10.93
C HIS A 33 75.93 10.84 9.80
N THR A 34 74.90 10.11 9.42
CA THR A 34 73.95 10.52 8.37
C THR A 34 72.54 10.20 8.84
N PRO A 35 71.83 11.13 9.52
CA PRO A 35 70.53 10.88 10.12
C PRO A 35 69.43 10.85 9.03
N THR A 36 69.26 9.70 8.41
CA THR A 36 68.19 9.40 7.47
C THR A 36 67.22 8.42 8.06
N SER A 37 65.98 8.38 7.57
CA SER A 37 64.93 7.41 7.98
C SER A 37 65.43 5.97 7.74
N ALA A 38 66.21 5.72 6.68
CA ALA A 38 66.76 4.41 6.36
C ALA A 38 67.81 3.97 7.38
N ASN A 39 68.71 4.88 7.79
CA ASN A 39 69.71 4.59 8.82
C ASN A 39 69.11 4.42 10.20
N LEU A 40 68.04 5.16 10.50
CA LEU A 40 67.28 4.95 11.76
C LEU A 40 66.56 3.61 11.76
N ALA A 41 65.90 3.23 10.67
CA ALA A 41 65.26 1.91 10.53
C ALA A 41 66.25 0.78 10.63
N ALA A 42 67.49 0.93 10.12
CA ALA A 42 68.56 -0.07 10.28
C ALA A 42 69.13 -0.14 11.71
N ALA A 43 69.01 0.92 12.48
CA ALA A 43 69.47 0.96 13.88
C ALA A 43 68.45 0.43 14.88
N VAL A 44 67.18 0.40 14.54
CA VAL A 44 66.07 -0.17 15.33
C VAL A 44 65.87 -1.61 14.89
N THR A 45 66.07 -2.55 15.78
CA THR A 45 66.07 -4.03 15.44
C THR A 45 64.83 -4.77 15.90
N ASN A 46 63.91 -4.10 16.55
CA ASN A 46 62.69 -4.74 17.12
C ASN A 46 61.37 -4.03 16.75
N GLU A 47 61.39 -3.26 15.67
CA GLU A 47 60.19 -2.68 15.11
C GLU A 47 59.27 -3.75 14.49
N THR A 48 58.01 -3.53 14.55
CA THR A 48 56.99 -4.45 14.02
C THR A 48 56.71 -4.27 12.54
N GLY A 49 57.66 -3.77 11.74
CA GLY A 49 57.53 -3.57 10.31
C GLY A 49 58.84 -3.12 9.65
N SER A 50 58.95 -3.32 8.34
CA SER A 50 60.12 -2.93 7.52
C SER A 50 59.92 -1.60 6.79
N GLY A 51 58.92 -0.83 7.15
CA GLY A 51 58.58 0.49 6.52
C GLY A 51 59.22 1.68 7.23
N ALA A 52 58.84 2.89 6.80
CA ALA A 52 59.27 4.14 7.44
C ALA A 52 58.66 4.26 8.85
N LEU A 53 59.46 4.76 9.79
CA LEU A 53 59.02 5.05 11.14
C LEU A 53 57.93 6.11 11.16
N VAL A 54 56.84 5.87 11.84
CA VAL A 54 55.67 6.77 11.95
C VAL A 54 55.71 7.44 13.34
N PHE A 55 55.84 8.77 13.33
CA PHE A 55 55.90 9.56 14.57
C PHE A 55 54.48 10.05 14.98
N GLY A 56 54.21 10.06 16.27
CA GLY A 56 52.92 9.96 16.90
C GLY A 56 51.92 11.10 16.80
N THR A 57 52.18 12.24 16.10
CA THR A 57 51.17 13.30 16.00
C THR A 57 50.81 13.53 14.54
N THR A 58 49.60 13.19 14.14
CA THR A 58 49.06 13.36 12.77
C THR A 58 49.96 12.81 11.63
N PRO A 59 50.37 11.52 11.66
CA PRO A 59 51.16 10.97 10.56
C PRO A 59 50.26 10.84 9.31
N THR A 60 50.85 11.29 8.18
CA THR A 60 50.21 10.98 6.88
C THR A 60 50.73 9.64 6.39
N LEU A 61 49.85 8.65 6.40
CA LEU A 61 50.15 7.32 5.89
C LEU A 61 49.63 7.23 4.44
N THR A 62 50.55 7.15 3.50
CA THR A 62 50.20 6.90 2.09
C THR A 62 50.06 5.40 1.87
N THR A 63 48.88 4.90 1.57
CA THR A 63 48.56 3.46 1.39
C THR A 63 48.87 2.56 2.62
N PRO A 64 48.25 2.82 3.79
CA PRO A 64 48.40 1.93 4.93
C PRO A 64 47.76 0.57 4.67
N VAL A 65 48.47 -0.52 4.84
CA VAL A 65 47.90 -1.86 4.85
C VAL A 65 47.65 -2.25 6.31
N ILE A 66 46.36 -2.29 6.68
CA ILE A 66 45.93 -2.66 8.02
C ILE A 66 45.37 -4.09 7.96
N ASN A 67 46.20 -5.09 8.29
CA ASN A 67 45.79 -6.50 8.21
C ASN A 67 44.80 -6.92 9.31
N THR A 68 44.92 -6.32 10.50
CA THR A 68 44.02 -6.61 11.60
C THR A 68 43.85 -5.36 12.48
N VAL A 69 42.61 -4.91 12.65
CA VAL A 69 42.29 -3.86 13.62
C VAL A 69 41.64 -4.55 14.81
N ALA A 70 42.36 -4.73 15.89
CA ALA A 70 41.87 -5.41 17.10
C ALA A 70 40.85 -4.51 17.87
N SER A 71 41.07 -3.21 17.87
CA SER A 71 40.17 -2.24 18.48
C SER A 71 40.46 -0.83 17.94
N VAL A 72 39.42 -0.09 17.58
CA VAL A 72 39.51 1.35 17.28
C VAL A 72 38.73 2.07 18.36
N GLY A 73 39.39 2.51 19.39
CA GLY A 73 38.81 3.34 20.45
C GLY A 73 38.74 4.81 20.00
N GLY A 74 37.77 5.15 19.17
CA GLY A 74 37.56 6.54 18.71
C GLY A 74 36.71 6.64 17.45
N ALA A 75 36.22 7.82 17.14
CA ALA A 75 35.48 8.08 15.91
C ALA A 75 36.43 8.06 14.71
N TRP A 76 36.14 7.24 13.71
CA TRP A 76 36.77 7.34 12.40
C TRP A 76 36.07 8.46 11.62
N THR A 77 36.74 9.59 11.51
CA THR A 77 36.26 10.69 10.68
C THR A 77 36.96 10.64 9.33
N ALA A 78 36.27 10.20 8.30
CA ALA A 78 36.76 10.31 6.93
C ALA A 78 36.41 11.69 6.41
N ALA A 79 37.40 12.51 6.08
CA ALA A 79 37.22 13.85 5.51
C ALA A 79 36.80 13.83 4.03
N ALA A 80 36.73 12.67 3.38
CA ALA A 80 36.35 12.49 1.98
C ALA A 80 35.79 11.07 1.75
N THR A 81 35.22 10.82 0.57
CA THR A 81 34.60 9.56 0.15
C THR A 81 35.48 8.34 0.42
N TRP A 82 35.05 7.48 1.29
CA TRP A 82 35.69 6.19 1.50
C TRP A 82 35.09 5.19 0.51
N THR A 83 35.81 4.91 -0.56
CA THR A 83 35.41 3.85 -1.48
C THR A 83 36.00 2.54 -0.97
N LEU A 84 35.18 1.71 -0.36
CA LEU A 84 35.53 0.34 -0.07
C LEU A 84 35.27 -0.47 -1.34
N PRO A 85 36.29 -1.05 -1.99
CA PRO A 85 36.05 -2.08 -3.00
C PRO A 85 35.31 -3.22 -2.33
N ALA A 86 34.64 -4.08 -3.11
CA ALA A 86 33.78 -5.16 -2.61
C ALA A 86 34.24 -5.71 -1.26
N HIS A 87 33.49 -5.43 -0.21
CA HIS A 87 33.80 -5.93 1.12
C HIS A 87 32.63 -6.75 1.66
N THR A 88 32.95 -7.88 2.24
CA THR A 88 31.98 -8.76 2.88
C THR A 88 31.88 -8.39 4.35
N LEU A 89 30.70 -7.96 4.79
CA LEU A 89 30.40 -7.82 6.21
C LEU A 89 30.14 -9.23 6.77
N GLY A 90 31.16 -9.81 7.40
CA GLY A 90 31.09 -11.15 7.98
C GLY A 90 30.31 -11.25 9.30
N GLY A 91 29.62 -10.18 9.72
CA GLY A 91 28.88 -10.12 10.97
C GLY A 91 27.79 -9.07 10.96
N THR A 92 27.06 -8.93 12.07
CA THR A 92 26.00 -7.94 12.24
C THR A 92 26.56 -6.52 12.23
N VAL A 93 26.05 -5.64 11.37
CA VAL A 93 26.25 -4.21 11.53
C VAL A 93 25.36 -3.74 12.68
N SER A 94 25.92 -3.72 13.88
CA SER A 94 25.27 -3.16 15.06
C SER A 94 25.46 -1.65 15.03
N GLY A 95 24.51 -0.93 14.43
CA GLY A 95 24.49 0.52 14.47
C GLY A 95 23.75 1.01 15.70
N GLY A 96 24.41 1.26 16.81
CA GLY A 96 23.82 1.83 18.03
C GLY A 96 23.08 3.15 17.83
N GLY A 97 21.98 3.15 17.07
CA GLY A 97 21.18 4.33 16.72
C GLY A 97 21.67 5.14 15.51
N ASN A 98 22.69 4.67 14.79
CA ASN A 98 23.23 5.38 13.64
C ASN A 98 22.37 5.18 12.38
N GLN A 99 22.12 6.26 11.65
CA GLN A 99 21.41 6.25 10.37
C GLN A 99 22.33 5.75 9.26
N LEU A 100 21.85 4.81 8.46
CA LEU A 100 22.43 4.46 7.17
C LEU A 100 21.71 5.29 6.11
N ASN A 101 22.31 6.38 5.69
CA ASN A 101 21.75 7.24 4.64
C ASN A 101 22.16 6.74 3.25
N ASN A 102 21.25 6.80 2.28
CA ASN A 102 21.46 6.42 0.88
C ASN A 102 21.97 4.99 0.67
N VAL A 103 21.46 4.05 1.46
CA VAL A 103 21.80 2.64 1.31
C VAL A 103 20.91 2.00 0.24
N ILE A 104 21.53 1.49 -0.81
CA ILE A 104 20.87 0.63 -1.79
C ILE A 104 21.07 -0.81 -1.34
N ILE A 105 19.98 -1.48 -0.93
CA ILE A 105 20.00 -2.87 -0.51
C ILE A 105 19.65 -3.74 -1.71
N GLY A 106 20.64 -4.43 -2.28
CA GLY A 106 20.45 -5.41 -3.34
C GLY A 106 20.13 -4.80 -4.71
N THR A 107 21.16 -4.59 -5.53
CA THR A 107 21.01 -4.08 -6.90
C THR A 107 21.01 -5.18 -7.97
N VAL A 108 21.62 -6.33 -7.71
CA VAL A 108 21.83 -7.38 -8.73
C VAL A 108 21.03 -8.65 -8.44
N THR A 109 21.08 -9.14 -7.22
CA THR A 109 20.27 -10.30 -6.77
C THR A 109 19.89 -10.07 -5.31
N PRO A 110 18.80 -9.34 -5.03
CA PRO A 110 18.37 -9.11 -3.66
C PRO A 110 17.96 -10.45 -3.04
N LEU A 111 18.71 -10.90 -2.04
CA LEU A 111 18.25 -11.94 -1.13
C LEU A 111 17.12 -11.36 -0.26
N ALA A 112 16.24 -12.23 0.23
CA ALA A 112 15.15 -11.81 1.08
C ALA A 112 15.66 -10.99 2.27
N GLY A 113 15.24 -9.74 2.37
CA GLY A 113 15.46 -8.87 3.53
C GLY A 113 14.37 -9.12 4.57
N SER A 114 14.75 -9.43 5.81
CA SER A 114 13.83 -9.49 6.93
C SER A 114 13.89 -8.18 7.71
N PHE A 115 12.78 -7.46 7.76
CA PHE A 115 12.64 -6.22 8.52
C PHE A 115 11.57 -6.41 9.59
N THR A 116 11.89 -6.12 10.84
CA THR A 116 10.88 -6.10 11.92
C THR A 116 9.91 -4.95 11.77
N THR A 117 10.38 -3.82 11.25
CA THR A 117 9.55 -2.63 11.00
C THR A 117 10.11 -1.87 9.81
N ILE A 118 9.23 -1.45 8.89
CA ILE A 118 9.54 -0.48 7.85
C ILE A 118 8.74 0.77 8.15
N SER A 119 9.43 1.87 8.53
CA SER A 119 8.81 3.17 8.74
C SER A 119 9.24 4.12 7.63
N ALA A 120 8.28 4.70 6.91
CA ALA A 120 8.52 5.67 5.86
C ALA A 120 7.69 6.93 6.15
N SER A 121 8.37 8.07 6.36
CA SER A 121 7.70 9.33 6.68
C SER A 121 6.96 9.97 5.50
N VAL A 122 7.29 9.58 4.29
CA VAL A 122 6.70 10.16 3.06
C VAL A 122 6.03 9.09 2.21
N ARG A 123 6.76 8.04 1.82
CA ARG A 123 6.25 7.02 0.90
C ARG A 123 7.02 5.71 1.04
N ALA A 124 6.33 4.59 1.15
CA ALA A 124 6.87 3.26 0.93
C ALA A 124 6.28 2.72 -0.39
N ALA A 125 7.13 2.33 -1.33
CA ALA A 125 6.70 1.69 -2.56
C ALA A 125 7.13 0.22 -2.53
N PHE A 126 6.17 -0.68 -2.67
CA PHE A 126 6.40 -2.11 -2.79
C PHE A 126 6.04 -2.52 -4.20
N GLY A 127 7.00 -3.00 -4.94
CA GLY A 127 6.79 -3.48 -6.29
C GLY A 127 7.88 -3.02 -7.25
N GLY A 128 8.03 -3.76 -8.25
CA GLY A 128 8.93 -3.66 -9.39
C GLY A 128 8.52 -4.76 -10.34
N ALA A 129 9.32 -5.11 -11.33
CA ALA A 129 9.07 -6.27 -12.17
C ALA A 129 9.10 -7.53 -11.30
N VAL A 130 7.94 -7.97 -10.83
CA VAL A 130 7.79 -9.20 -10.07
C VAL A 130 7.44 -10.33 -11.03
N SER A 131 8.36 -11.27 -11.17
CA SER A 131 8.09 -12.55 -11.82
C SER A 131 7.36 -13.50 -10.87
N GLY A 132 6.21 -13.08 -10.34
CA GLY A 132 5.51 -13.90 -9.38
C GLY A 132 4.07 -13.44 -9.16
N SER A 133 3.28 -14.30 -8.53
CA SER A 133 1.84 -14.13 -8.39
C SER A 133 1.42 -13.07 -7.36
N ARG A 134 2.36 -12.49 -6.57
CA ARG A 134 2.03 -11.57 -5.46
C ARG A 134 2.98 -10.39 -5.40
N VAL A 135 2.43 -9.19 -5.31
CA VAL A 135 3.17 -7.94 -5.08
C VAL A 135 3.25 -7.61 -3.59
N ALA A 136 2.18 -7.89 -2.84
CA ALA A 136 2.12 -7.73 -1.39
C ALA A 136 1.31 -8.87 -0.76
N ALA A 137 1.69 -9.30 0.42
CA ALA A 137 0.96 -10.30 1.20
C ALA A 137 1.11 -10.02 2.70
N VAL A 138 0.09 -10.39 3.47
CA VAL A 138 0.12 -10.44 4.93
C VAL A 138 0.03 -11.93 5.34
N PRO A 139 1.13 -12.70 5.24
CA PRO A 139 1.10 -14.16 5.41
C PRO A 139 1.21 -14.61 6.86
N GLY A 140 1.46 -13.69 7.79
CA GLY A 140 1.65 -14.00 9.21
C GLY A 140 0.34 -14.24 9.95
N ASN A 141 0.47 -14.76 11.18
CA ASN A 141 -0.68 -14.90 12.07
C ASN A 141 -1.22 -13.52 12.46
N ILE A 142 -2.54 -13.35 12.35
CA ILE A 142 -3.20 -12.17 12.88
C ILE A 142 -3.44 -12.43 14.36
N THR A 143 -2.78 -11.66 15.22
CA THR A 143 -2.84 -11.81 16.68
C THR A 143 -3.32 -10.51 17.32
N GLY A 144 -3.92 -10.62 18.47
CA GLY A 144 -4.41 -9.49 19.25
C GLY A 144 -5.17 -10.01 20.46
N ALA A 145 -5.54 -9.14 21.40
CA ALA A 145 -6.29 -9.55 22.58
C ALA A 145 -7.77 -9.79 22.24
N THR A 146 -8.46 -8.76 21.75
CA THR A 146 -9.89 -8.82 21.41
C THR A 146 -10.18 -8.31 20.01
N THR A 147 -9.33 -7.44 19.48
CA THR A 147 -9.46 -6.86 18.13
C THR A 147 -8.11 -6.87 17.45
N ALA A 148 -8.06 -7.26 16.19
CA ALA A 148 -6.84 -7.26 15.37
C ALA A 148 -7.14 -6.74 13.97
N TYR A 149 -6.18 -6.03 13.39
CA TYR A 149 -6.24 -5.49 12.04
C TYR A 149 -5.09 -6.08 11.21
N ALA A 150 -5.41 -6.62 10.05
CA ALA A 150 -4.39 -7.06 9.09
C ALA A 150 -3.85 -5.88 8.27
N ILE A 151 -4.74 -4.97 7.89
CA ILE A 151 -4.42 -3.69 7.24
C ILE A 151 -5.29 -2.63 7.91
N ASP A 152 -4.67 -1.56 8.40
CA ASP A 152 -5.36 -0.43 9.02
C ASP A 152 -4.97 0.88 8.35
N ALA A 153 -5.96 1.69 7.96
CA ALA A 153 -5.79 2.99 7.32
C ALA A 153 -6.61 4.04 8.07
N ASN A 154 -6.04 4.57 9.16
CA ASN A 154 -6.70 5.46 10.11
C ASN A 154 -6.11 6.88 10.17
N GLY A 155 -5.37 7.29 9.13
CA GLY A 155 -4.76 8.62 9.06
C GLY A 155 -5.78 9.76 8.97
N THR A 156 -5.37 10.96 9.38
CA THR A 156 -6.17 12.19 9.26
C THR A 156 -5.99 12.80 7.87
N VAL A 157 -7.10 13.06 7.19
CA VAL A 157 -7.11 13.80 5.92
C VAL A 157 -6.85 15.28 6.22
N GLN A 158 -5.84 15.86 5.58
CA GLN A 158 -5.43 17.25 5.80
C GLN A 158 -6.29 18.22 4.98
N SER A 159 -6.28 19.50 5.38
CA SER A 159 -7.15 20.56 4.82
C SER A 159 -6.83 20.96 3.37
N ASP A 160 -5.68 20.57 2.84
CA ASP A 160 -5.28 20.78 1.45
C ASP A 160 -5.92 19.78 0.48
N VAL A 161 -6.51 18.70 0.98
CA VAL A 161 -7.25 17.71 0.19
C VAL A 161 -8.70 18.17 0.03
N THR A 162 -8.98 18.89 -1.03
CA THR A 162 -10.29 19.58 -1.20
C THR A 162 -11.27 18.87 -2.14
N ASN A 163 -10.86 17.80 -2.82
CA ASN A 163 -11.71 17.15 -3.83
C ASN A 163 -12.00 15.68 -3.50
N LEU A 164 -11.00 14.82 -3.41
CA LEU A 164 -11.21 13.37 -3.35
C LEU A 164 -10.09 12.65 -2.61
N VAL A 165 -10.47 11.71 -1.77
CA VAL A 165 -9.55 10.76 -1.11
C VAL A 165 -9.93 9.34 -1.49
N PHE A 166 -8.99 8.58 -1.99
CA PHE A 166 -9.09 7.12 -2.09
C PHE A 166 -8.25 6.47 -1.00
N ILE A 167 -8.85 5.79 -0.07
CA ILE A 167 -8.14 4.96 0.92
C ILE A 167 -7.65 3.66 0.26
N TYR A 168 -8.46 3.09 -0.61
CA TYR A 168 -8.10 1.96 -1.47
C TYR A 168 -8.47 2.28 -2.92
N ASN A 169 -7.51 2.22 -3.82
CA ASN A 169 -7.74 2.42 -5.25
C ASN A 169 -7.16 1.25 -6.05
N SER A 170 -7.99 0.59 -6.84
CA SER A 170 -7.58 -0.48 -7.75
C SER A 170 -7.90 -0.05 -9.19
N ASN A 171 -6.87 0.25 -9.95
CA ASN A 171 -6.97 0.72 -11.34
C ASN A 171 -5.95 0.03 -12.24
N PRO A 172 -6.06 -1.31 -12.44
CA PRO A 172 -5.14 -2.05 -13.28
C PRO A 172 -5.36 -1.74 -14.77
N SER A 173 -4.27 -1.64 -15.51
CA SER A 173 -4.28 -1.58 -16.97
C SER A 173 -3.78 -2.91 -17.55
N THR A 174 -4.26 -3.27 -18.74
CA THR A 174 -3.72 -4.40 -19.49
C THR A 174 -2.56 -3.95 -20.38
N GLN A 175 -1.62 -4.85 -20.62
CA GLN A 175 -0.55 -4.62 -21.57
C GLN A 175 -1.11 -4.45 -23.00
N ALA A 176 -0.47 -3.62 -23.83
CA ALA A 176 -0.82 -3.44 -25.24
C ALA A 176 -0.36 -4.65 -26.08
N ALA A 177 -1.00 -5.80 -25.89
CA ALA A 177 -0.77 -7.05 -26.61
C ALA A 177 -2.09 -7.80 -26.74
N ALA A 178 -2.22 -8.67 -27.74
CA ALA A 178 -3.41 -9.50 -27.90
C ALA A 178 -3.40 -10.65 -26.89
N PHE A 179 -4.20 -10.54 -25.83
CA PHE A 179 -4.45 -11.60 -24.85
C PHE A 179 -5.83 -11.43 -24.21
N THR A 180 -6.32 -12.47 -23.56
CA THR A 180 -7.61 -12.45 -22.85
C THR A 180 -7.41 -12.76 -21.39
N ILE A 181 -7.96 -11.92 -20.52
CA ILE A 181 -8.11 -12.21 -19.10
C ILE A 181 -9.58 -12.60 -18.87
N THR A 182 -9.81 -13.77 -18.31
CA THR A 182 -11.18 -14.24 -18.04
C THR A 182 -11.88 -13.37 -16.99
N THR A 183 -11.16 -12.95 -15.94
CA THR A 183 -11.76 -12.18 -14.83
C THR A 183 -10.73 -11.27 -14.19
N ILE A 184 -11.09 -10.02 -13.95
CA ILE A 184 -10.41 -9.11 -13.03
C ILE A 184 -11.35 -8.86 -11.86
N ALA A 185 -10.96 -9.30 -10.65
CA ALA A 185 -11.67 -8.98 -9.42
C ALA A 185 -10.88 -7.93 -8.62
N HIS A 186 -11.44 -6.75 -8.44
CA HIS A 186 -10.79 -5.68 -7.68
C HIS A 186 -10.83 -5.91 -6.16
N TYR A 187 -11.81 -6.67 -5.69
CA TYR A 187 -11.94 -7.13 -4.30
C TYR A 187 -12.53 -8.53 -4.30
N ALA A 188 -11.92 -9.45 -3.57
CA ALA A 188 -12.44 -10.81 -3.40
C ALA A 188 -12.36 -11.20 -1.92
N ALA A 189 -13.50 -11.50 -1.31
CA ALA A 189 -13.58 -12.10 0.01
C ALA A 189 -13.83 -13.61 -0.16
N GLN A 190 -12.91 -14.42 0.37
CA GLN A 190 -12.98 -15.89 0.29
C GLN A 190 -12.80 -16.51 1.66
N GLN A 191 -13.48 -17.64 1.90
CA GLN A 191 -13.33 -18.39 3.13
C GLN A 191 -12.08 -19.29 3.05
N GLY A 192 -11.19 -19.14 4.02
CA GLY A 192 -10.14 -20.12 4.31
C GLY A 192 -10.67 -21.28 5.19
N THR A 193 -9.79 -22.17 5.59
CA THR A 193 -10.14 -23.25 6.51
C THR A 193 -10.40 -22.68 7.91
N ILE A 194 -11.57 -22.99 8.48
CA ILE A 194 -11.83 -22.79 9.91
C ILE A 194 -11.23 -23.97 10.64
N GLY A 195 -10.30 -23.71 11.57
CA GLY A 195 -9.60 -24.75 12.32
C GLY A 195 -10.57 -25.62 13.13
N ALA A 196 -10.21 -26.89 13.36
CA ALA A 196 -10.98 -27.78 14.20
C ALA A 196 -11.16 -27.16 15.60
N SER A 197 -12.36 -27.23 16.15
CA SER A 197 -12.75 -26.64 17.44
C SER A 197 -12.79 -25.10 17.47
N SER A 198 -12.65 -24.43 16.33
CA SER A 198 -12.88 -22.99 16.18
C SER A 198 -14.25 -22.72 15.59
N ALA A 199 -14.86 -21.58 15.92
CA ALA A 199 -16.13 -21.14 15.36
C ALA A 199 -16.07 -19.66 14.99
N VAL A 200 -16.75 -19.29 13.90
CA VAL A 200 -16.98 -17.89 13.49
C VAL A 200 -18.49 -17.68 13.51
N THR A 201 -18.95 -16.79 14.37
CA THR A 201 -20.39 -16.52 14.52
C THR A 201 -20.93 -15.70 13.34
N SER A 202 -20.19 -14.72 12.86
CA SER A 202 -20.59 -13.86 11.75
C SER A 202 -19.40 -13.53 10.86
N GLN A 203 -19.62 -13.48 9.56
CA GLN A 203 -18.62 -13.13 8.57
C GLN A 203 -19.24 -12.18 7.55
N TYR A 204 -18.56 -11.08 7.27
CA TYR A 204 -19.00 -10.07 6.33
C TYR A 204 -17.99 -9.93 5.19
N GLY A 205 -18.45 -10.02 3.96
CA GLY A 205 -17.62 -9.72 2.78
C GLY A 205 -17.35 -8.23 2.63
N PHE A 206 -18.35 -7.42 2.92
CA PHE A 206 -18.28 -5.96 2.99
C PHE A 206 -19.14 -5.46 4.13
N TRP A 207 -18.63 -4.54 4.94
CA TRP A 207 -19.36 -4.00 6.08
C TRP A 207 -19.20 -2.47 6.15
N ALA A 208 -20.29 -1.73 5.86
CA ALA A 208 -20.40 -0.32 6.18
C ALA A 208 -20.99 -0.19 7.60
N ALA A 209 -20.17 0.27 8.54
CA ALA A 209 -20.58 0.37 9.94
C ALA A 209 -21.60 1.50 10.18
N SER A 210 -22.36 1.42 11.28
CA SER A 210 -23.37 2.43 11.68
C SER A 210 -22.77 3.80 11.98
N SER A 211 -21.46 3.90 12.18
CA SER A 211 -20.75 5.16 12.37
C SER A 211 -20.47 5.93 11.08
N LEU A 212 -20.78 5.36 9.90
CA LEU A 212 -20.61 6.02 8.60
C LEU A 212 -21.74 7.04 8.37
N VAL A 213 -21.81 8.10 9.18
CA VAL A 213 -22.90 9.11 9.16
C VAL A 213 -22.38 10.56 9.18
N GLY A 214 -21.07 10.79 9.02
CA GLY A 214 -20.44 12.10 9.21
C GLY A 214 -20.55 13.05 8.02
N ALA A 215 -21.03 12.62 6.86
CA ALA A 215 -21.18 13.45 5.67
C ALA A 215 -22.64 13.82 5.40
N THR A 216 -22.88 14.82 4.54
CA THR A 216 -24.22 15.17 4.06
C THR A 216 -24.89 13.99 3.33
N ASN A 217 -24.13 13.22 2.55
CA ASN A 217 -24.58 12.02 1.87
C ASN A 217 -23.69 10.84 2.26
N ASN A 218 -24.26 9.83 2.90
CA ASN A 218 -23.56 8.63 3.34
C ASN A 218 -24.12 7.43 2.57
N GLN A 219 -23.27 6.73 1.85
CA GLN A 219 -23.64 5.60 1.00
C GLN A 219 -22.73 4.41 1.34
N GLY A 220 -23.30 3.32 1.84
CA GLY A 220 -22.55 2.10 2.16
C GLY A 220 -21.99 1.43 0.91
N PHE A 221 -22.76 1.42 -0.18
CA PHE A 221 -22.35 0.94 -1.50
C PHE A 221 -22.85 1.90 -2.58
N ARG A 222 -21.98 2.25 -3.52
CA ARG A 222 -22.34 3.06 -4.69
C ARG A 222 -21.85 2.39 -5.97
N GLY A 223 -22.78 1.98 -6.82
CA GLY A 223 -22.51 1.54 -8.19
C GLY A 223 -22.91 2.63 -9.17
N SER A 224 -22.08 2.91 -10.17
CA SER A 224 -22.33 3.91 -11.21
C SER A 224 -21.90 3.44 -12.60
N ILE A 225 -21.98 2.13 -12.84
CA ILE A 225 -21.71 1.54 -14.14
C ILE A 225 -22.83 1.97 -15.10
N PRO A 226 -22.52 2.54 -16.28
CA PRO A 226 -23.55 2.92 -17.24
C PRO A 226 -24.28 1.70 -17.81
N SER A 227 -25.50 1.90 -18.30
CA SER A 227 -26.30 0.85 -18.93
C SER A 227 -25.58 0.24 -20.13
N GLY A 228 -25.75 -1.07 -20.31
CA GLY A 228 -25.17 -1.86 -21.41
C GLY A 228 -25.46 -3.32 -21.19
N ALA A 229 -25.37 -4.11 -22.25
CA ALA A 229 -25.56 -5.56 -22.14
C ALA A 229 -24.49 -6.17 -21.21
N GLY A 230 -24.93 -6.89 -20.21
CA GLY A 230 -24.06 -7.49 -19.20
C GLY A 230 -23.54 -6.55 -18.11
N ASN A 231 -23.98 -5.29 -18.08
CA ASN A 231 -23.60 -4.29 -17.07
C ASN A 231 -24.62 -4.25 -15.93
N TYR A 232 -24.17 -4.51 -14.71
CA TYR A 232 -25.00 -4.47 -13.51
C TYR A 232 -24.29 -3.72 -12.40
N ASN A 233 -24.97 -2.80 -11.72
CA ASN A 233 -24.45 -2.14 -10.52
C ASN A 233 -24.48 -3.06 -9.29
N CYS A 234 -25.42 -4.00 -9.25
CA CYS A 234 -25.52 -5.04 -8.25
C CYS A 234 -25.96 -6.35 -8.94
N TYR A 235 -25.14 -7.39 -8.84
CA TYR A 235 -25.40 -8.68 -9.46
C TYR A 235 -25.21 -9.81 -8.44
N MET A 236 -26.34 -10.43 -8.03
CA MET A 236 -26.39 -11.47 -7.00
C MET A 236 -26.78 -12.79 -7.64
N VAL A 237 -25.86 -13.75 -7.73
CA VAL A 237 -26.08 -15.07 -8.36
C VAL A 237 -26.21 -16.20 -7.35
N GLY A 238 -25.97 -15.94 -6.06
CA GLY A 238 -26.10 -16.94 -5.02
C GLY A 238 -27.54 -17.34 -4.79
N THR A 239 -27.78 -18.55 -4.26
CA THR A 239 -29.10 -19.08 -3.94
C THR A 239 -29.64 -18.62 -2.59
N ALA A 240 -28.80 -17.97 -1.77
CA ALA A 240 -29.24 -17.41 -0.49
C ALA A 240 -30.20 -16.22 -0.71
N PRO A 241 -31.22 -16.03 0.15
CA PRO A 241 -32.11 -14.87 0.06
C PRO A 241 -31.37 -13.54 0.22
N ASN A 242 -31.77 -12.51 -0.55
CA ASN A 242 -31.35 -11.13 -0.35
C ASN A 242 -32.31 -10.49 0.64
N TYR A 243 -31.80 -10.05 1.79
CA TYR A 243 -32.60 -9.45 2.86
C TYR A 243 -32.39 -7.93 2.91
N PHE A 244 -33.50 -7.18 2.77
CA PHE A 244 -33.54 -5.72 2.88
C PHE A 244 -34.45 -5.33 4.05
N ALA A 245 -33.86 -4.91 5.17
CA ALA A 245 -34.63 -4.49 6.35
C ALA A 245 -35.16 -3.06 6.24
N GLY A 246 -34.51 -2.22 5.43
CA GLY A 246 -34.93 -0.84 5.19
C GLY A 246 -35.86 -0.71 3.98
N ASP A 247 -36.36 0.51 3.75
CA ASP A 247 -37.18 0.82 2.61
C ASP A 247 -36.43 0.67 1.28
N MET A 248 -37.08 0.04 0.31
CA MET A 248 -36.60 0.06 -1.07
C MET A 248 -37.21 1.26 -1.80
N GLN A 249 -36.36 2.18 -2.23
CA GLN A 249 -36.75 3.36 -2.99
C GLN A 249 -36.49 3.14 -4.47
N PHE A 250 -37.55 3.24 -5.27
CA PHE A 250 -37.43 3.25 -6.71
C PHE A 250 -37.55 4.67 -7.22
N ASP A 251 -36.77 5.02 -8.24
CA ASP A 251 -36.95 6.28 -8.95
C ASP A 251 -38.31 6.28 -9.64
N LYS A 252 -39.13 7.30 -9.35
CA LYS A 252 -40.54 7.37 -9.75
C LYS A 252 -40.92 8.73 -10.28
N THR A 253 -41.94 8.74 -11.14
CA THR A 253 -42.62 9.96 -11.55
C THR A 253 -44.12 9.84 -11.22
N VAL A 254 -44.66 10.79 -10.48
CA VAL A 254 -46.08 10.89 -10.16
C VAL A 254 -46.66 11.99 -11.00
N THR A 255 -47.58 11.63 -11.90
CA THR A 255 -48.29 12.61 -12.73
C THR A 255 -49.13 13.54 -11.85
N ALA A 256 -49.05 14.84 -12.09
CA ALA A 256 -49.83 15.83 -11.35
C ALA A 256 -51.33 15.64 -11.57
N ALA A 257 -52.12 16.00 -10.57
CA ALA A 257 -53.59 16.03 -10.71
C ALA A 257 -54.00 16.97 -11.85
N GLY A 258 -55.07 16.63 -12.54
CA GLY A 258 -55.57 17.33 -13.73
C GLY A 258 -54.86 16.94 -15.05
N THR A 259 -53.78 16.16 -14.97
CA THR A 259 -53.05 15.65 -16.15
C THR A 259 -53.50 14.22 -16.45
N THR A 260 -54.42 14.08 -17.39
CA THR A 260 -55.06 12.81 -17.73
C THR A 260 -54.69 12.27 -19.12
N THR A 261 -53.81 12.96 -19.85
CA THR A 261 -53.29 12.52 -21.15
C THR A 261 -52.32 11.32 -20.99
N PRO A 262 -52.08 10.51 -22.03
CA PRO A 262 -51.01 9.51 -22.02
C PRO A 262 -49.66 10.12 -21.60
N GLN A 263 -48.88 9.42 -20.79
CA GLN A 263 -47.66 9.92 -20.23
C GLN A 263 -46.45 9.11 -20.74
N THR A 264 -45.30 9.77 -20.82
CA THR A 264 -43.99 9.13 -20.99
C THR A 264 -43.30 9.12 -19.65
N ILE A 265 -43.10 7.95 -19.04
CA ILE A 265 -42.48 7.77 -17.72
C ILE A 265 -41.42 6.68 -17.86
N ASN A 266 -40.14 7.08 -18.09
CA ASN A 266 -39.01 6.16 -18.16
C ASN A 266 -38.45 5.93 -16.76
N LYS A 267 -39.26 5.36 -15.85
CA LYS A 267 -38.95 5.10 -14.46
C LYS A 267 -39.52 3.74 -14.02
N ASN A 268 -38.83 3.06 -13.07
CA ASN A 268 -39.33 1.79 -12.57
C ASN A 268 -40.69 1.87 -11.87
N ALA A 269 -41.05 3.05 -11.37
CA ALA A 269 -42.32 3.27 -10.72
C ALA A 269 -42.94 4.59 -11.18
N GLY A 270 -44.25 4.69 -11.05
CA GLY A 270 -44.93 5.92 -11.37
C GLY A 270 -46.40 5.88 -11.04
N ALA A 271 -47.07 7.01 -11.38
CA ALA A 271 -48.49 7.10 -11.32
C ALA A 271 -49.00 7.90 -12.53
N VAL A 272 -50.12 7.47 -13.09
CA VAL A 272 -50.88 8.17 -14.14
C VAL A 272 -52.33 8.34 -13.72
N ASN A 273 -53.00 9.35 -14.31
CA ASN A 273 -54.39 9.63 -14.00
C ASN A 273 -55.25 9.26 -15.21
N PHE A 274 -56.37 8.58 -14.97
CA PHE A 274 -57.45 8.37 -15.89
C PHE A 274 -58.41 9.57 -15.82
N ALA A 275 -58.88 10.06 -16.93
CA ALA A 275 -59.96 11.02 -16.92
C ALA A 275 -61.30 10.33 -16.61
N ALA A 276 -62.33 11.11 -16.27
CA ALA A 276 -63.70 10.60 -16.27
C ALA A 276 -64.04 9.99 -17.63
N ALA A 277 -64.67 8.83 -17.63
CA ALA A 277 -65.04 7.99 -18.78
C ALA A 277 -63.85 7.25 -19.45
N ASP A 278 -62.60 7.40 -19.01
CA ASP A 278 -61.49 6.58 -19.49
C ASP A 278 -61.59 5.14 -18.97
N ALA A 279 -61.40 4.17 -19.86
CA ALA A 279 -61.33 2.74 -19.54
C ALA A 279 -59.93 2.13 -19.83
N SER A 280 -59.03 2.91 -20.45
CA SER A 280 -57.66 2.48 -20.68
C SER A 280 -56.71 3.68 -20.71
N LYS A 281 -55.40 3.43 -20.43
CA LYS A 281 -54.37 4.44 -20.47
C LYS A 281 -53.04 3.83 -20.96
N VAL A 282 -52.45 4.45 -21.96
CA VAL A 282 -51.10 4.06 -22.41
C VAL A 282 -50.06 4.85 -21.63
N VAL A 283 -49.00 4.14 -21.18
CA VAL A 283 -47.80 4.71 -20.62
C VAL A 283 -46.63 4.34 -21.52
N THR A 284 -45.94 5.31 -22.07
CA THR A 284 -44.71 5.10 -22.84
C THR A 284 -43.52 4.98 -21.85
N ASP A 285 -42.75 3.90 -21.94
CA ASP A 285 -41.54 3.70 -21.18
C ASP A 285 -40.56 2.87 -22.03
N SER A 286 -39.49 3.50 -22.46
CA SER A 286 -38.47 2.88 -23.35
C SER A 286 -37.78 1.66 -22.77
N ARG A 287 -37.90 1.42 -21.48
CA ARG A 287 -37.30 0.26 -20.77
C ARG A 287 -38.23 -0.97 -20.75
N VAL A 288 -39.53 -0.76 -21.02
CA VAL A 288 -40.51 -1.84 -21.06
C VAL A 288 -40.28 -2.70 -22.31
N THR A 289 -40.30 -3.99 -22.13
CA THR A 289 -40.29 -5.01 -23.16
C THR A 289 -41.57 -5.80 -23.14
N ALA A 290 -41.85 -6.58 -24.14
CA ALA A 290 -43.03 -7.47 -24.13
C ALA A 290 -43.05 -8.50 -22.99
N ASN A 291 -41.89 -8.75 -22.37
CA ASN A 291 -41.72 -9.68 -21.24
C ASN A 291 -41.69 -8.99 -19.87
N SER A 292 -41.80 -7.66 -19.82
CA SER A 292 -41.84 -6.90 -18.56
C SER A 292 -43.06 -7.25 -17.74
N ILE A 293 -42.89 -7.38 -16.42
CA ILE A 293 -43.99 -7.53 -15.48
C ILE A 293 -44.40 -6.17 -14.96
N ILE A 294 -45.64 -5.78 -15.16
CA ILE A 294 -46.18 -4.51 -14.66
C ILE A 294 -47.16 -4.79 -13.54
N VAL A 295 -46.82 -4.38 -12.34
CA VAL A 295 -47.74 -4.37 -11.19
C VAL A 295 -48.43 -3.03 -11.14
N ALA A 296 -49.74 -3.02 -11.22
CA ALA A 296 -50.52 -1.77 -11.20
C ALA A 296 -51.71 -1.86 -10.24
N THR A 297 -52.03 -0.73 -9.61
CA THR A 297 -53.14 -0.64 -8.65
C THR A 297 -53.85 0.70 -8.75
N VAL A 298 -55.15 0.68 -8.62
CA VAL A 298 -55.99 1.91 -8.49
C VAL A 298 -55.70 2.53 -7.13
N ALA A 299 -55.27 3.79 -7.13
CA ALA A 299 -54.87 4.52 -5.93
C ALA A 299 -55.89 5.57 -5.47
N THR A 300 -56.90 5.85 -6.28
CA THR A 300 -58.03 6.73 -5.92
C THR A 300 -59.27 5.86 -5.77
N ASN A 301 -60.12 6.12 -4.78
CA ASN A 301 -61.35 5.38 -4.61
C ASN A 301 -62.41 5.91 -5.60
N ASP A 302 -62.45 5.30 -6.78
CA ASP A 302 -63.47 5.58 -7.80
C ASP A 302 -64.72 4.70 -7.60
N ALA A 303 -65.88 5.12 -8.05
CA ALA A 303 -67.15 4.41 -7.87
C ALA A 303 -67.17 3.09 -8.69
N THR A 304 -66.64 3.10 -9.92
CA THR A 304 -66.70 2.00 -10.89
C THR A 304 -65.35 1.38 -11.19
N MET A 305 -64.30 2.18 -11.32
CA MET A 305 -62.94 1.71 -11.58
C MET A 305 -62.29 1.18 -10.31
N LYS A 306 -62.35 -0.11 -10.08
CA LYS A 306 -61.84 -0.78 -8.89
C LYS A 306 -60.54 -1.55 -9.10
N SER A 307 -60.23 -1.90 -10.35
CA SER A 307 -59.01 -2.63 -10.70
C SER A 307 -58.53 -2.25 -12.09
N VAL A 308 -57.21 -2.53 -12.32
CA VAL A 308 -56.55 -2.37 -13.61
C VAL A 308 -55.77 -3.62 -13.93
N GLN A 309 -55.71 -3.95 -15.22
CA GLN A 309 -54.81 -4.91 -15.82
C GLN A 309 -53.77 -4.18 -16.64
N ALA A 310 -52.50 -4.51 -16.49
CA ALA A 310 -51.42 -3.96 -17.31
C ALA A 310 -50.99 -4.97 -18.39
N VAL A 311 -50.85 -4.49 -19.62
CA VAL A 311 -50.38 -5.29 -20.76
C VAL A 311 -49.11 -4.62 -21.28
N ALA A 312 -47.97 -5.31 -21.18
CA ALA A 312 -46.67 -4.83 -21.65
C ALA A 312 -46.51 -5.00 -23.18
N ALA A 313 -45.87 -4.02 -23.80
CA ALA A 313 -45.46 -4.05 -25.20
C ALA A 313 -44.03 -3.44 -25.29
N ALA A 314 -43.32 -3.61 -26.40
CA ALA A 314 -42.03 -2.96 -26.59
C ALA A 314 -42.13 -1.45 -26.51
N GLY A 315 -41.48 -0.80 -25.57
CA GLY A 315 -41.45 0.66 -25.37
C GLY A 315 -42.70 1.26 -24.69
N SER A 316 -43.64 0.45 -24.22
CA SER A 316 -44.86 0.95 -23.56
C SER A 316 -45.59 -0.15 -22.81
N PHE A 317 -46.59 0.25 -22.03
CA PHE A 317 -47.64 -0.65 -21.52
C PHE A 317 -48.99 0.06 -21.52
N THR A 318 -50.04 -0.74 -21.61
CA THR A 318 -51.40 -0.22 -21.52
C THR A 318 -52.07 -0.70 -20.25
N LEU A 319 -52.63 0.21 -19.49
CA LEU A 319 -53.47 -0.05 -18.33
C LEU A 319 -54.93 -0.16 -18.79
N TYR A 320 -55.57 -1.28 -18.55
CA TYR A 320 -57.02 -1.49 -18.85
C TYR A 320 -57.75 -1.56 -17.52
N ALA A 321 -58.75 -0.69 -17.38
CA ALA A 321 -59.63 -0.66 -16.21
C ALA A 321 -60.77 -1.68 -16.35
N ASN A 322 -61.24 -2.22 -15.21
CA ASN A 322 -62.44 -3.07 -15.21
C ASN A 322 -63.73 -2.33 -15.63
N ALA A 323 -63.77 -1.03 -15.47
CA ALA A 323 -64.83 -0.13 -15.90
C ALA A 323 -64.28 1.28 -16.11
N ALA A 324 -64.99 2.12 -16.89
CA ALA A 324 -64.60 3.50 -17.05
C ALA A 324 -64.62 4.25 -15.71
N ALA A 325 -63.65 5.14 -15.51
CA ALA A 325 -63.52 5.98 -14.32
C ALA A 325 -64.71 6.96 -14.23
N THR A 326 -65.27 7.18 -13.05
CA THR A 326 -66.33 8.18 -12.85
C THR A 326 -65.82 9.59 -12.64
N ALA A 327 -64.58 9.71 -12.20
CA ALA A 327 -63.81 10.94 -12.00
C ALA A 327 -62.35 10.74 -12.30
N GLU A 328 -61.50 11.77 -12.14
CA GLU A 328 -60.05 11.58 -12.26
C GLU A 328 -59.58 10.54 -11.25
N THR A 329 -59.02 9.44 -11.77
CA THR A 329 -58.64 8.29 -10.98
C THR A 329 -57.17 7.97 -11.19
N ARG A 330 -56.35 8.01 -10.09
CA ARG A 330 -54.95 7.69 -10.13
C ARG A 330 -54.68 6.18 -10.09
N VAL A 331 -53.78 5.75 -10.93
CA VAL A 331 -53.22 4.40 -10.94
C VAL A 331 -51.73 4.46 -10.70
N ASN A 332 -51.26 3.75 -9.68
CA ASN A 332 -49.86 3.56 -9.43
C ASN A 332 -49.36 2.31 -10.17
N PHE A 333 -48.09 2.32 -10.60
CA PHE A 333 -47.47 1.16 -11.24
C PHE A 333 -46.03 0.96 -10.83
N LEU A 334 -45.56 -0.29 -10.94
CA LEU A 334 -44.16 -0.72 -10.81
C LEU A 334 -43.79 -1.61 -12.00
N VAL A 335 -42.70 -1.30 -12.68
CA VAL A 335 -42.13 -2.08 -13.79
C VAL A 335 -40.99 -2.93 -13.31
N ILE A 336 -41.03 -4.21 -13.61
CA ILE A 336 -39.99 -5.22 -13.32
C ILE A 336 -39.56 -5.82 -14.66
N ASN A 337 -38.30 -5.65 -15.02
CA ASN A 337 -37.69 -6.17 -16.24
C ASN A 337 -36.81 -7.39 -15.95
#